data_d7f90c7ae66ac7b1c6a0783ad5c63b28
#
_entry.id   d7f90c7ae66ac7b1c6a0783ad5c63b28
#
_cell.length_a   1.000
_cell.length_b   1.000
_cell.length_c   1.000
_cell.angle_alpha   90.00
_cell.angle_beta   90.00
_cell.angle_gamma   90.00
#
_symmetry.space_group_name_H-M   'P 1'
#
loop_
_entity.id
_entity.type
_entity.pdbx_description
1 polymer ?
#
loop_
_entity_poly.entity_id
_entity_poly.type
_entity_poly.pdbx_seq_one_letter_code
_entity_poly.pdbx_strand_id
1 'polypeptide(L)'
;MPKKIPQLVKLVQESKIKQTKANKHISYSQLSSFENCPKQWYLTYVKNLAPYKPSIHAVFGTAMHETIQSWLDVLYNDTIKKANEMDLEALLTENMHKAYKAQKAMYSHEHFSDQKELDSFHKDGVAILEFIKKKRVLYFSSKNTYLAGIETLLYQELRPGVFFKGLIDIVLYNETVDKWYIIDLKTSTSGWSDYVKKDDTKIAQVLLYKEFFAKQFNIDIDKIEVVYYILKRKVPMEAEFASMQRRVQEFKPPSGKIKTGKAVSMMNRFVQETLDQAGNFFDKDFQATPSESSCRFCVFRNNPICPQGV
;
A
#
# COMPACT_ATOMS: atom_id res chain seq x y z
N MET A 1 -24.14 -13.99 20.90
CA MET A 1 -23.45 -15.15 20.31
C MET A 1 -22.37 -14.62 19.36
N PRO A 2 -21.16 -15.17 19.35
CA PRO A 2 -20.15 -14.79 18.36
C PRO A 2 -20.69 -15.07 16.96
N LYS A 3 -20.47 -14.14 16.02
CA LYS A 3 -20.87 -14.32 14.62
C LYS A 3 -20.17 -15.53 14.04
N LYS A 4 -20.91 -16.44 13.41
CA LYS A 4 -20.29 -17.58 12.70
C LYS A 4 -19.55 -17.02 11.48
N ILE A 5 -18.22 -17.10 11.51
CA ILE A 5 -17.36 -16.61 10.41
C ILE A 5 -17.57 -17.53 9.19
N PRO A 6 -17.84 -16.96 7.99
CA PRO A 6 -17.95 -17.72 6.76
C PRO A 6 -16.69 -18.55 6.45
N GLN A 7 -16.86 -19.72 5.85
CA GLN A 7 -15.73 -20.63 5.58
C GLN A 7 -14.66 -20.00 4.68
N LEU A 8 -15.06 -19.21 3.67
CA LEU A 8 -14.13 -18.51 2.80
C LEU A 8 -13.29 -17.46 3.55
N VAL A 9 -13.88 -16.76 4.52
CA VAL A 9 -13.15 -15.79 5.37
C VAL A 9 -12.10 -16.50 6.19
N LYS A 10 -12.45 -17.65 6.82
CA LYS A 10 -11.48 -18.47 7.55
C LYS A 10 -10.33 -18.95 6.67
N LEU A 11 -10.61 -19.37 5.44
CA LEU A 11 -9.58 -19.79 4.49
C LEU A 11 -8.56 -18.68 4.22
N VAL A 12 -8.99 -17.42 4.11
CA VAL A 12 -8.08 -16.27 3.95
C VAL A 12 -7.31 -16.00 5.23
N GLN A 13 -8.00 -15.98 6.39
CA GLN A 13 -7.39 -15.71 7.71
C GLN A 13 -6.33 -16.77 8.10
N GLU A 14 -6.58 -18.03 7.80
CA GLU A 14 -5.74 -19.17 8.18
C GLU A 14 -4.68 -19.51 7.12
N SER A 15 -4.62 -18.75 6.02
CA SER A 15 -3.71 -19.02 4.91
C SER A 15 -2.24 -18.97 5.36
N LYS A 16 -1.58 -20.13 5.29
CA LYS A 16 -0.14 -20.27 5.57
C LYS A 16 0.62 -20.50 4.27
N ILE A 17 1.15 -19.44 3.69
CA ILE A 17 1.90 -19.52 2.45
C ILE A 17 3.36 -19.82 2.76
N LYS A 18 3.87 -20.94 2.25
CA LYS A 18 5.29 -21.29 2.35
C LYS A 18 6.08 -20.52 1.29
N GLN A 19 6.92 -19.59 1.73
CA GLN A 19 7.87 -18.92 0.86
C GLN A 19 9.18 -19.71 0.84
N THR A 20 9.74 -19.91 -0.35
CA THR A 20 11.06 -20.56 -0.52
C THR A 20 12.11 -19.51 -0.84
N LYS A 21 13.25 -19.51 -0.13
CA LYS A 21 14.36 -18.59 -0.37
C LYS A 21 14.97 -18.71 -1.77
N ALA A 22 14.83 -19.88 -2.39
CA ALA A 22 15.32 -20.14 -3.75
C ALA A 22 14.52 -19.41 -4.85
N ASN A 23 13.29 -18.96 -4.53
CA ASN A 23 12.42 -18.30 -5.49
C ASN A 23 12.78 -16.82 -5.62
N LYS A 24 12.70 -16.31 -6.86
CA LYS A 24 12.81 -14.88 -7.13
C LYS A 24 11.50 -14.17 -6.75
N HIS A 25 11.60 -13.12 -5.98
CA HIS A 25 10.46 -12.33 -5.57
C HIS A 25 10.42 -11.00 -6.31
N ILE A 26 9.28 -10.73 -6.91
CA ILE A 26 8.96 -9.49 -7.62
C ILE A 26 7.81 -8.80 -6.88
N SER A 27 7.91 -7.50 -6.69
CA SER A 27 6.87 -6.70 -6.03
C SER A 27 6.33 -5.62 -6.96
N TYR A 28 5.14 -5.09 -6.59
CA TYR A 28 4.62 -3.90 -7.26
C TYR A 28 5.59 -2.71 -7.17
N SER A 29 6.29 -2.53 -6.06
CA SER A 29 7.26 -1.43 -5.93
C SER A 29 8.40 -1.51 -6.96
N GLN A 30 8.86 -2.72 -7.28
CA GLN A 30 9.83 -2.92 -8.36
C GLN A 30 9.24 -2.57 -9.71
N LEU A 31 8.03 -3.07 -10.03
CA LEU A 31 7.31 -2.72 -11.26
C LEU A 31 7.14 -1.20 -11.38
N SER A 32 6.62 -0.55 -10.35
CA SER A 32 6.39 0.90 -10.35
C SER A 32 7.68 1.70 -10.56
N SER A 33 8.78 1.27 -9.95
CA SER A 33 10.09 1.89 -10.15
C SER A 33 10.59 1.71 -11.60
N PHE A 34 10.40 0.52 -12.17
CA PHE A 34 10.77 0.22 -13.56
C PHE A 34 9.96 1.03 -14.57
N GLU A 35 8.63 1.09 -14.41
CA GLU A 35 7.74 1.89 -15.26
C GLU A 35 8.08 3.39 -15.19
N ASN A 36 8.50 3.87 -14.02
CA ASN A 36 8.93 5.26 -13.84
C ASN A 36 10.29 5.52 -14.54
N CYS A 37 11.27 4.66 -14.31
CA CYS A 37 12.59 4.73 -14.95
C CYS A 37 13.32 3.38 -14.82
N PRO A 38 13.54 2.61 -15.92
CA PRO A 38 14.24 1.35 -15.89
C PRO A 38 15.65 1.45 -15.29
N LYS A 39 16.39 2.53 -15.58
CA LYS A 39 17.73 2.76 -15.01
C LYS A 39 17.67 2.96 -13.50
N GLN A 40 16.72 3.76 -12.99
CA GLN A 40 16.52 3.95 -11.54
C GLN A 40 16.21 2.61 -10.85
N TRP A 41 15.30 1.82 -11.42
CA TRP A 41 14.99 0.48 -10.91
C TRP A 41 16.24 -0.40 -10.86
N TYR A 42 17.01 -0.46 -11.94
CA TYR A 42 18.21 -1.27 -12.02
C TYR A 42 19.26 -0.86 -10.97
N LEU A 43 19.56 0.43 -10.87
CA LEU A 43 20.51 0.94 -9.88
C LEU A 43 20.03 0.67 -8.43
N THR A 44 18.73 0.73 -8.19
CA THR A 44 18.16 0.52 -6.86
C THR A 44 18.09 -0.96 -6.48
N TYR A 45 17.49 -1.80 -7.34
CA TYR A 45 17.13 -3.18 -6.98
C TYR A 45 18.11 -4.26 -7.45
N VAL A 46 18.89 -3.97 -8.48
CA VAL A 46 19.87 -4.92 -9.01
C VAL A 46 21.27 -4.59 -8.50
N LYS A 47 21.68 -3.32 -8.63
CA LYS A 47 23.00 -2.86 -8.18
C LYS A 47 23.03 -2.46 -6.70
N ASN A 48 21.89 -2.30 -6.05
CA ASN A 48 21.75 -1.91 -4.63
C ASN A 48 22.55 -0.63 -4.28
N LEU A 49 22.51 0.36 -5.18
CA LEU A 49 23.27 1.61 -5.05
C LEU A 49 22.45 2.76 -4.45
N ALA A 50 21.14 2.59 -4.26
CA ALA A 50 20.31 3.63 -3.66
C ALA A 50 20.64 3.80 -2.16
N PRO A 51 21.08 4.98 -1.73
CA PRO A 51 21.30 5.22 -0.32
C PRO A 51 19.98 5.16 0.44
N TYR A 52 20.00 4.57 1.62
CA TYR A 52 18.85 4.64 2.51
C TYR A 52 18.62 6.07 2.96
N LYS A 53 17.41 6.61 2.74
CA LYS A 53 16.98 7.92 3.19
C LYS A 53 15.75 7.77 4.08
N PRO A 54 15.88 8.00 5.38
CA PRO A 54 14.72 7.99 6.26
C PRO A 54 13.79 9.15 5.94
N SER A 55 12.52 9.00 6.25
CA SER A 55 11.51 10.02 5.95
C SER A 55 10.40 10.01 6.99
N ILE A 56 10.07 11.17 7.51
CA ILE A 56 8.91 11.33 8.39
C ILE A 56 7.61 10.90 7.71
N HIS A 57 7.50 11.04 6.40
CA HIS A 57 6.35 10.55 5.63
C HIS A 57 6.23 9.03 5.68
N ALA A 58 7.36 8.30 5.63
CA ALA A 58 7.35 6.85 5.74
C ALA A 58 7.06 6.40 7.17
N VAL A 59 7.64 7.08 8.20
CA VAL A 59 7.29 6.86 9.61
C VAL A 59 5.79 7.02 9.84
N PHE A 60 5.24 8.13 9.39
CA PHE A 60 3.82 8.44 9.53
C PHE A 60 2.94 7.42 8.79
N GLY A 61 3.31 7.05 7.55
CA GLY A 61 2.60 6.03 6.77
C GLY A 61 2.50 4.72 7.52
N THR A 62 3.65 4.19 7.96
CA THR A 62 3.71 2.92 8.73
C THR A 62 2.87 3.01 10.01
N ALA A 63 3.03 4.08 10.79
CA ALA A 63 2.30 4.24 12.05
C ALA A 63 0.78 4.35 11.84
N MET A 64 0.32 5.07 10.82
CA MET A 64 -1.10 5.17 10.48
C MET A 64 -1.68 3.82 10.06
N HIS A 65 -0.96 3.04 9.24
CA HIS A 65 -1.39 1.68 8.85
C HIS A 65 -1.51 0.79 10.09
N GLU A 66 -0.46 0.66 10.91
CA GLU A 66 -0.47 -0.17 12.12
C GLU A 66 -1.60 0.25 13.10
N THR A 67 -1.84 1.55 13.26
CA THR A 67 -2.89 2.05 14.16
C THR A 67 -4.29 1.74 13.66
N ILE A 68 -4.56 1.99 12.37
CA ILE A 68 -5.87 1.68 11.77
C ILE A 68 -6.13 0.17 11.75
N GLN A 69 -5.13 -0.63 11.39
CA GLN A 69 -5.23 -2.08 11.34
C GLN A 69 -5.52 -2.67 12.73
N SER A 70 -4.83 -2.21 13.77
CA SER A 70 -5.08 -2.63 15.16
C SER A 70 -6.49 -2.26 15.63
N TRP A 71 -6.95 -1.07 15.28
CA TRP A 71 -8.32 -0.65 15.60
C TRP A 71 -9.37 -1.49 14.86
N LEU A 72 -9.15 -1.81 13.58
CA LEU A 72 -10.04 -2.65 12.79
C LEU A 72 -10.10 -4.08 13.32
N ASP A 73 -8.97 -4.62 13.80
CA ASP A 73 -8.94 -5.94 14.41
C ASP A 73 -9.90 -5.99 15.61
N VAL A 74 -9.82 -5.03 16.52
CA VAL A 74 -10.75 -4.94 17.66
C VAL A 74 -12.18 -4.68 17.20
N LEU A 75 -12.39 -3.84 16.18
CA LEU A 75 -13.72 -3.51 15.67
C LEU A 75 -14.47 -4.71 15.12
N TYR A 76 -13.79 -5.62 14.43
CA TYR A 76 -14.41 -6.76 13.76
C TYR A 76 -14.34 -8.06 14.55
N ASN A 77 -13.28 -8.27 15.32
CA ASN A 77 -13.02 -9.52 16.03
C ASN A 77 -13.39 -9.47 17.53
N ASP A 78 -13.65 -8.27 18.08
CA ASP A 78 -14.15 -8.12 19.46
C ASP A 78 -15.49 -7.35 19.44
N THR A 79 -15.55 -6.17 20.00
CA THR A 79 -16.78 -5.38 20.10
C THR A 79 -16.58 -3.93 19.63
N ILE A 80 -17.65 -3.35 19.08
CA ILE A 80 -17.69 -1.93 18.73
C ILE A 80 -17.40 -1.05 19.97
N LYS A 81 -17.86 -1.48 21.16
CA LYS A 81 -17.61 -0.76 22.40
C LYS A 81 -16.14 -0.66 22.69
N LYS A 82 -15.41 -1.80 22.70
CA LYS A 82 -13.96 -1.82 22.92
C LYS A 82 -13.20 -1.02 21.86
N ALA A 83 -13.56 -1.16 20.57
CA ALA A 83 -12.95 -0.36 19.52
C ALA A 83 -13.16 1.16 19.71
N ASN A 84 -14.33 1.57 20.24
CA ASN A 84 -14.59 2.97 20.56
C ASN A 84 -13.80 3.46 21.79
N GLU A 85 -13.51 2.59 22.74
CA GLU A 85 -12.75 2.87 23.96
C GLU A 85 -11.23 2.89 23.72
N MET A 86 -10.75 2.39 22.57
CA MET A 86 -9.33 2.45 22.25
C MET A 86 -8.81 3.88 22.19
N ASP A 87 -7.71 4.13 22.88
CA ASP A 87 -6.94 5.37 22.79
C ASP A 87 -6.05 5.32 21.54
N LEU A 88 -6.60 5.81 20.42
CA LEU A 88 -5.89 5.80 19.14
C LEU A 88 -4.77 6.83 19.07
N GLU A 89 -4.81 7.88 19.89
CA GLU A 89 -3.72 8.87 20.01
C GLU A 89 -2.49 8.24 20.66
N ALA A 90 -2.67 7.57 21.80
CA ALA A 90 -1.59 6.86 22.48
C ALA A 90 -0.99 5.77 21.58
N LEU A 91 -1.84 4.99 20.89
CA LEU A 91 -1.39 3.95 19.96
C LEU A 91 -0.63 4.53 18.76
N LEU A 92 -1.07 5.65 18.20
CA LEU A 92 -0.36 6.35 17.13
C LEU A 92 1.01 6.84 17.60
N THR A 93 1.07 7.40 18.81
CA THR A 93 2.33 7.86 19.43
C THR A 93 3.34 6.72 19.54
N GLU A 94 2.89 5.57 20.05
CA GLU A 94 3.73 4.36 20.16
C GLU A 94 4.23 3.88 18.79
N ASN A 95 3.33 3.76 17.82
CA ASN A 95 3.65 3.30 16.47
C ASN A 95 4.58 4.28 15.73
N MET A 96 4.38 5.60 15.87
CA MET A 96 5.29 6.61 15.31
C MET A 96 6.67 6.51 15.93
N HIS A 97 6.76 6.34 17.26
CA HIS A 97 8.03 6.18 17.96
C HIS A 97 8.77 4.91 17.50
N LYS A 98 8.07 3.79 17.43
CA LYS A 98 8.60 2.51 16.93
C LYS A 98 9.13 2.63 15.50
N ALA A 99 8.35 3.20 14.59
CA ALA A 99 8.73 3.39 13.19
C ALA A 99 9.90 4.37 13.03
N TYR A 100 9.91 5.49 13.79
CA TYR A 100 11.00 6.44 13.80
C TYR A 100 12.31 5.81 14.28
N LYS A 101 12.25 5.07 15.41
CA LYS A 101 13.41 4.37 15.98
C LYS A 101 13.99 3.34 15.00
N ALA A 102 13.12 2.59 14.30
CA ALA A 102 13.55 1.63 13.30
C ALA A 102 14.29 2.30 12.12
N GLN A 103 13.74 3.39 11.57
CA GLN A 103 14.39 4.12 10.49
C GLN A 103 15.70 4.80 10.94
N LYS A 104 15.70 5.38 12.14
CA LYS A 104 16.90 5.98 12.73
C LYS A 104 18.03 4.96 12.87
N ALA A 105 17.73 3.74 13.31
CA ALA A 105 18.71 2.67 13.45
C ALA A 105 19.33 2.26 12.11
N MET A 106 18.58 2.35 11.00
CA MET A 106 19.06 2.11 9.65
C MET A 106 19.84 3.29 9.06
N TYR A 107 19.73 4.48 9.65
CA TYR A 107 20.38 5.73 9.20
C TYR A 107 21.41 6.23 10.21
N SER A 108 22.44 5.44 10.42
CA SER A 108 23.59 5.81 11.28
C SER A 108 23.22 6.37 12.66
N HIS A 109 22.01 6.08 13.16
CA HIS A 109 21.43 6.61 14.41
C HIS A 109 21.26 8.14 14.46
N GLU A 110 21.34 8.84 13.33
CA GLU A 110 21.12 10.27 13.26
C GLU A 110 19.62 10.63 13.25
N HIS A 111 19.30 11.84 13.75
CA HIS A 111 17.96 12.40 13.64
C HIS A 111 17.74 12.95 12.23
N PHE A 112 16.57 12.63 11.64
CA PHE A 112 16.20 13.02 10.28
C PHE A 112 14.94 13.89 10.22
N SER A 113 14.36 14.22 11.37
CA SER A 113 13.21 15.10 11.53
C SER A 113 13.30 15.80 12.86
N ASP A 114 12.88 17.07 12.94
CA ASP A 114 12.82 17.82 14.17
C ASP A 114 11.52 17.56 14.95
N GLN A 115 11.47 18.02 16.22
CA GLN A 115 10.30 17.80 17.08
C GLN A 115 9.05 18.49 16.54
N LYS A 116 9.18 19.69 15.97
CA LYS A 116 8.05 20.45 15.41
C LYS A 116 7.42 19.74 14.24
N GLU A 117 8.21 19.10 13.39
CA GLU A 117 7.73 18.31 12.28
C GLU A 117 7.04 17.04 12.79
N LEU A 118 7.63 16.32 13.75
CA LEU A 118 7.02 15.16 14.40
C LEU A 118 5.65 15.50 15.01
N ASP A 119 5.57 16.60 15.77
CA ASP A 119 4.32 17.06 16.39
C ASP A 119 3.27 17.42 15.34
N SER A 120 3.67 18.04 14.23
CA SER A 120 2.76 18.36 13.13
C SER A 120 2.16 17.10 12.49
N PHE A 121 3.00 16.08 12.25
CA PHE A 121 2.52 14.81 11.66
C PHE A 121 1.64 14.05 12.65
N HIS A 122 2.00 13.99 13.92
CA HIS A 122 1.21 13.39 14.98
C HIS A 122 -0.18 14.03 15.08
N LYS A 123 -0.26 15.36 15.18
CA LYS A 123 -1.52 16.10 15.21
C LYS A 123 -2.40 15.83 13.99
N ASP A 124 -1.82 15.77 12.80
CA ASP A 124 -2.53 15.42 11.57
C ASP A 124 -3.09 13.98 11.65
N GLY A 125 -2.30 13.05 12.21
CA GLY A 125 -2.69 11.64 12.37
C GLY A 125 -3.85 11.47 13.33
N VAL A 126 -3.79 12.11 14.51
CA VAL A 126 -4.90 12.12 15.49
C VAL A 126 -6.19 12.61 14.84
N ALA A 127 -6.14 13.72 14.11
CA ALA A 127 -7.31 14.26 13.43
C ALA A 127 -7.87 13.34 12.31
N ILE A 128 -7.02 12.55 11.65
CA ILE A 128 -7.47 11.52 10.68
C ILE A 128 -8.15 10.38 11.42
N LEU A 129 -7.56 9.88 12.52
CA LEU A 129 -8.10 8.76 13.30
C LEU A 129 -9.44 9.10 13.94
N GLU A 130 -9.58 10.29 14.51
CA GLU A 130 -10.86 10.81 15.03
C GLU A 130 -11.93 10.87 13.93
N PHE A 131 -11.56 11.37 12.75
CA PHE A 131 -12.46 11.41 11.60
C PHE A 131 -12.92 10.00 11.20
N ILE A 132 -12.01 9.05 11.08
CA ILE A 132 -12.29 7.66 10.72
C ILE A 132 -13.19 7.02 11.79
N LYS A 133 -12.89 7.17 13.07
CA LYS A 133 -13.66 6.65 14.19
C LYS A 133 -15.08 7.20 14.18
N LYS A 134 -15.24 8.52 13.99
CA LYS A 134 -16.54 9.20 13.87
C LYS A 134 -17.34 8.78 12.64
N LYS A 135 -16.66 8.51 11.51
CA LYS A 135 -17.26 8.15 10.22
C LYS A 135 -17.11 6.66 9.87
N ARG A 136 -16.85 5.80 10.86
CA ARG A 136 -16.54 4.38 10.62
C ARG A 136 -17.56 3.65 9.75
N VAL A 137 -18.86 3.93 9.93
CA VAL A 137 -19.94 3.29 9.17
C VAL A 137 -19.81 3.55 7.66
N LEU A 138 -19.25 4.70 7.29
CA LEU A 138 -19.04 5.06 5.88
C LEU A 138 -17.94 4.24 5.22
N TYR A 139 -16.89 3.88 5.98
CA TYR A 139 -15.68 3.29 5.42
C TYR A 139 -15.49 1.81 5.78
N PHE A 140 -15.84 1.40 7.00
CA PHE A 140 -15.42 0.10 7.52
C PHE A 140 -16.56 -0.72 8.15
N SER A 141 -17.62 -0.10 8.64
CA SER A 141 -18.62 -0.80 9.44
C SER A 141 -19.92 -0.94 8.69
N SER A 142 -20.16 -2.13 8.15
CA SER A 142 -21.47 -2.51 7.65
C SER A 142 -21.95 -3.82 8.30
N LYS A 143 -23.27 -4.04 8.27
CA LYS A 143 -23.86 -5.30 8.76
C LYS A 143 -23.31 -6.47 7.96
N ASN A 144 -23.02 -7.59 8.63
CA ASN A 144 -22.49 -8.81 8.01
C ASN A 144 -21.18 -8.61 7.24
N THR A 145 -20.35 -7.68 7.69
CA THR A 145 -18.97 -7.51 7.20
C THR A 145 -17.99 -8.17 8.16
N TYR A 146 -17.00 -8.84 7.60
CA TYR A 146 -15.95 -9.58 8.32
C TYR A 146 -14.59 -9.06 7.88
N LEU A 147 -13.67 -8.94 8.83
CA LEU A 147 -12.26 -8.70 8.54
C LEU A 147 -11.63 -10.05 8.14
N ALA A 148 -11.38 -10.21 6.85
CA ALA A 148 -10.79 -11.43 6.32
C ALA A 148 -9.27 -11.43 6.40
N GLY A 149 -8.63 -10.26 6.44
CA GLY A 149 -7.18 -10.18 6.63
C GLY A 149 -6.65 -8.77 6.81
N ILE A 150 -5.53 -8.70 7.49
CA ILE A 150 -4.64 -7.54 7.62
C ILE A 150 -3.28 -7.99 7.13
N GLU A 151 -2.57 -7.16 6.34
CA GLU A 151 -1.27 -7.50 5.74
C GLU A 151 -1.32 -8.89 5.05
N THR A 152 -2.41 -9.12 4.31
CA THR A 152 -2.65 -10.43 3.67
C THR A 152 -1.60 -10.68 2.59
N LEU A 153 -0.78 -11.71 2.80
CA LEU A 153 0.29 -12.07 1.87
C LEU A 153 -0.28 -12.61 0.56
N LEU A 154 0.07 -11.96 -0.54
CA LEU A 154 -0.04 -12.50 -1.89
C LEU A 154 1.29 -13.07 -2.33
N TYR A 155 1.24 -14.32 -2.79
CA TYR A 155 2.42 -15.05 -3.25
C TYR A 155 2.03 -15.89 -4.46
N GLN A 156 2.07 -15.27 -5.64
CA GLN A 156 1.57 -15.84 -6.88
C GLN A 156 2.69 -16.13 -7.85
N GLU A 157 2.80 -17.35 -8.33
CA GLU A 157 3.76 -17.70 -9.37
C GLU A 157 3.41 -16.98 -10.68
N LEU A 158 4.38 -16.22 -11.22
CA LEU A 158 4.29 -15.53 -12.50
C LEU A 158 4.84 -16.41 -13.63
N ARG A 159 5.92 -17.14 -13.36
CA ARG A 159 6.52 -18.18 -14.16
C ARG A 159 7.40 -19.07 -13.26
N PRO A 160 7.86 -20.25 -13.70
CA PRO A 160 8.63 -21.17 -12.85
C PRO A 160 9.76 -20.48 -12.08
N GLY A 161 9.69 -20.55 -10.74
CA GLY A 161 10.66 -19.97 -9.82
C GLY A 161 10.60 -18.46 -9.63
N VAL A 162 9.68 -17.74 -10.29
CA VAL A 162 9.49 -16.29 -10.16
C VAL A 162 8.12 -15.99 -9.61
N PHE A 163 8.05 -15.34 -8.45
CA PHE A 163 6.81 -15.09 -7.72
C PHE A 163 6.56 -13.60 -7.53
N PHE A 164 5.33 -13.18 -7.75
CA PHE A 164 4.83 -11.92 -7.22
C PHE A 164 4.68 -12.04 -5.71
N LYS A 165 5.20 -11.04 -4.99
CA LYS A 165 5.01 -10.92 -3.56
C LYS A 165 4.42 -9.55 -3.23
N GLY A 166 3.29 -9.53 -2.56
CA GLY A 166 2.62 -8.32 -2.10
C GLY A 166 1.94 -8.54 -0.76
N LEU A 167 1.64 -7.45 -0.07
CA LEU A 167 0.84 -7.44 1.15
C LEU A 167 -0.36 -6.55 0.91
N ILE A 168 -1.56 -7.07 1.16
CA ILE A 168 -2.80 -6.29 1.09
C ILE A 168 -3.06 -5.73 2.47
N ASP A 169 -3.15 -4.41 2.60
CA ASP A 169 -3.31 -3.74 3.89
C ASP A 169 -4.54 -4.26 4.65
N ILE A 170 -5.70 -4.33 3.98
CA ILE A 170 -6.97 -4.75 4.59
C ILE A 170 -7.81 -5.53 3.57
N VAL A 171 -8.34 -6.67 3.99
CA VAL A 171 -9.32 -7.44 3.22
C VAL A 171 -10.61 -7.57 4.04
N LEU A 172 -11.72 -7.06 3.49
CA LEU A 172 -13.04 -7.23 4.07
C LEU A 172 -13.91 -8.11 3.17
N TYR A 173 -14.82 -8.87 3.79
CA TYR A 173 -15.87 -9.59 3.09
C TYR A 173 -17.24 -9.18 3.62
N ASN A 174 -18.14 -8.80 2.75
CA ASN A 174 -19.53 -8.51 3.08
C ASN A 174 -20.44 -9.64 2.58
N GLU A 175 -20.98 -10.41 3.52
CA GLU A 175 -21.82 -11.58 3.24
C GLU A 175 -23.18 -11.19 2.62
N THR A 176 -23.71 -10.00 2.92
CA THR A 176 -25.02 -9.59 2.41
C THR A 176 -25.04 -9.36 0.90
N VAL A 177 -23.98 -8.79 0.37
CA VAL A 177 -23.82 -8.50 -1.06
C VAL A 177 -22.86 -9.46 -1.76
N ASP A 178 -22.32 -10.43 -1.03
CA ASP A 178 -21.33 -11.41 -1.48
C ASP A 178 -20.15 -10.74 -2.21
N LYS A 179 -19.54 -9.73 -1.56
CA LYS A 179 -18.42 -8.95 -2.11
C LYS A 179 -17.22 -8.91 -1.18
N TRP A 180 -16.06 -9.00 -1.81
CA TRP A 180 -14.76 -8.81 -1.20
C TRP A 180 -14.27 -7.40 -1.48
N TYR A 181 -13.65 -6.77 -0.50
CA TYR A 181 -13.06 -5.44 -0.63
C TYR A 181 -11.58 -5.52 -0.30
N ILE A 182 -10.76 -5.25 -1.29
CA ILE A 182 -9.31 -5.07 -1.13
C ILE A 182 -9.07 -3.58 -0.95
N ILE A 183 -8.61 -3.21 0.22
CA ILE A 183 -8.40 -1.82 0.62
C ILE A 183 -6.89 -1.59 0.78
N ASP A 184 -6.39 -0.57 0.10
CA ASP A 184 -5.03 -0.10 0.21
C ASP A 184 -5.03 1.31 0.82
N LEU A 185 -4.34 1.47 1.94
CA LEU A 185 -4.23 2.73 2.65
C LEU A 185 -3.07 3.55 2.06
N LYS A 186 -3.31 4.82 1.79
CA LYS A 186 -2.25 5.75 1.37
C LYS A 186 -2.30 7.01 2.20
N THR A 187 -1.15 7.47 2.66
CA THR A 187 -1.04 8.78 3.29
C THR A 187 -0.69 9.84 2.25
N SER A 188 -1.29 11.01 2.36
CA SER A 188 -1.06 12.12 1.45
C SER A 188 -1.21 13.46 2.18
N THR A 189 -0.53 14.50 1.70
CA THR A 189 -0.73 15.84 2.26
C THR A 189 -2.15 16.32 2.01
N SER A 190 -2.64 16.28 0.77
CA SER A 190 -3.94 16.86 0.38
C SER A 190 -4.88 15.92 -0.37
N GLY A 191 -4.44 14.67 -0.60
CA GLY A 191 -5.16 13.68 -1.41
C GLY A 191 -4.54 13.48 -2.80
N TRP A 192 -5.21 12.67 -3.62
CA TRP A 192 -4.81 12.42 -5.00
C TRP A 192 -5.59 13.31 -5.97
N SER A 193 -4.87 13.98 -6.85
CA SER A 193 -5.45 14.71 -7.99
C SER A 193 -6.00 13.73 -9.03
N ASP A 194 -6.78 14.26 -9.96
CA ASP A 194 -7.31 13.46 -11.07
C ASP A 194 -6.21 12.96 -12.00
N TYR A 195 -5.09 13.67 -12.08
CA TYR A 195 -3.90 13.20 -12.79
C TYR A 195 -3.36 11.90 -12.16
N VAL A 196 -3.16 11.88 -10.84
CA VAL A 196 -2.67 10.69 -10.12
C VAL A 196 -3.66 9.53 -10.22
N LYS A 197 -4.96 9.80 -10.15
CA LYS A 197 -6.01 8.76 -10.26
C LYS A 197 -6.11 8.14 -11.66
N LYS A 198 -5.63 8.82 -12.70
CA LYS A 198 -5.59 8.33 -14.07
C LYS A 198 -4.29 7.60 -14.42
N ASP A 199 -3.29 7.64 -13.57
CA ASP A 199 -2.02 6.97 -13.77
C ASP A 199 -2.18 5.44 -13.64
N ASP A 200 -2.08 4.74 -14.78
CA ASP A 200 -2.22 3.30 -14.85
C ASP A 200 -1.17 2.56 -13.98
N THR A 201 0.03 3.13 -13.82
CA THR A 201 1.05 2.55 -12.93
C THR A 201 0.59 2.63 -11.48
N LYS A 202 0.05 3.76 -11.05
CA LYS A 202 -0.44 3.93 -9.67
C LYS A 202 -1.59 2.98 -9.32
N ILE A 203 -2.55 2.80 -10.25
CA ILE A 203 -3.68 1.91 -9.99
C ILE A 203 -3.34 0.44 -10.17
N ALA A 204 -2.24 0.09 -10.85
CA ALA A 204 -1.83 -1.28 -11.10
C ALA A 204 -1.64 -2.08 -9.79
N GLN A 205 -1.26 -1.44 -8.68
CA GLN A 205 -1.07 -2.13 -7.40
C GLN A 205 -2.31 -2.93 -6.99
N VAL A 206 -3.43 -2.25 -6.84
CA VAL A 206 -4.67 -2.90 -6.38
C VAL A 206 -5.32 -3.78 -7.45
N LEU A 207 -5.06 -3.51 -8.75
CA LEU A 207 -5.50 -4.37 -9.83
C LEU A 207 -4.74 -5.71 -9.86
N LEU A 208 -3.42 -5.70 -9.61
CA LEU A 208 -2.62 -6.90 -9.40
C LEU A 208 -3.07 -7.65 -8.14
N TYR A 209 -3.36 -6.91 -7.06
CA TYR A 209 -3.89 -7.52 -5.84
C TYR A 209 -5.23 -8.22 -6.10
N LYS A 210 -6.15 -7.59 -6.84
CA LYS A 210 -7.42 -8.19 -7.25
C LYS A 210 -7.22 -9.51 -8.00
N GLU A 211 -6.40 -9.50 -9.03
CA GLU A 211 -6.11 -10.66 -9.87
C GLU A 211 -5.47 -11.80 -9.09
N PHE A 212 -4.44 -11.48 -8.30
CA PHE A 212 -3.68 -12.50 -7.58
C PHE A 212 -4.43 -13.01 -6.34
N PHE A 213 -5.23 -12.17 -5.70
CA PHE A 213 -6.13 -12.60 -4.63
C PHE A 213 -7.21 -13.57 -5.15
N ALA A 214 -7.82 -13.25 -6.29
CA ALA A 214 -8.79 -14.13 -6.95
C ALA A 214 -8.20 -15.52 -7.23
N LYS A 215 -7.00 -15.55 -7.82
CA LYS A 215 -6.28 -16.80 -8.14
C LYS A 215 -5.86 -17.58 -6.89
N GLN A 216 -5.24 -16.90 -5.92
CA GLN A 216 -4.68 -17.53 -4.73
C GLN A 216 -5.75 -18.19 -3.86
N PHE A 217 -6.91 -17.57 -3.74
CA PHE A 217 -8.01 -18.04 -2.87
C PHE A 217 -9.16 -18.67 -3.64
N ASN A 218 -9.03 -18.83 -4.96
CA ASN A 218 -10.08 -19.36 -5.86
C ASN A 218 -11.42 -18.62 -5.67
N ILE A 219 -11.35 -17.29 -5.65
CA ILE A 219 -12.51 -16.40 -5.51
C ILE A 219 -12.83 -15.80 -6.87
N ASP A 220 -14.12 -15.75 -7.21
CA ASP A 220 -14.60 -15.09 -8.42
C ASP A 220 -14.16 -13.61 -8.43
N ILE A 221 -13.40 -13.24 -9.46
CA ILE A 221 -12.84 -11.90 -9.60
C ILE A 221 -13.91 -10.81 -9.68
N ASP A 222 -15.11 -11.13 -10.17
CA ASP A 222 -16.22 -10.18 -10.28
C ASP A 222 -16.87 -9.88 -8.91
N LYS A 223 -16.55 -10.68 -7.88
CA LYS A 223 -16.94 -10.44 -6.50
C LYS A 223 -15.93 -9.56 -5.75
N ILE A 224 -14.82 -9.15 -6.36
CA ILE A 224 -13.76 -8.39 -5.71
C ILE A 224 -13.81 -6.93 -6.16
N GLU A 225 -13.99 -6.04 -5.20
CA GLU A 225 -13.87 -4.59 -5.33
C GLU A 225 -12.51 -4.14 -4.78
N VAL A 226 -11.91 -3.15 -5.44
CA VAL A 226 -10.65 -2.56 -4.98
C VAL A 226 -10.82 -1.09 -4.70
N VAL A 227 -10.21 -0.61 -3.63
CA VAL A 227 -10.35 0.77 -3.20
C VAL A 227 -9.06 1.29 -2.54
N TYR A 228 -8.72 2.52 -2.86
CA TYR A 228 -7.74 3.29 -2.11
C TYR A 228 -8.45 4.17 -1.09
N TYR A 229 -8.00 4.12 0.15
CA TYR A 229 -8.33 5.13 1.17
C TYR A 229 -7.13 6.04 1.35
N ILE A 230 -7.21 7.25 0.79
CA ILE A 230 -6.15 8.25 0.85
C ILE A 230 -6.39 9.12 2.07
N LEU A 231 -5.53 8.97 3.08
CA LEU A 231 -5.56 9.66 4.35
C LEU A 231 -4.93 11.05 4.18
N LYS A 232 -5.76 12.10 4.25
CA LYS A 232 -5.31 13.47 4.01
C LYS A 232 -4.88 14.15 5.31
N ARG A 233 -3.61 14.52 5.40
CA ARG A 233 -3.09 15.26 6.56
C ARG A 233 -3.64 16.67 6.62
N LYS A 234 -3.72 17.34 5.48
CA LYS A 234 -4.23 18.71 5.38
C LYS A 234 -5.57 18.73 4.65
N VAL A 235 -6.50 19.47 5.20
CA VAL A 235 -7.79 19.79 4.60
C VAL A 235 -8.00 21.30 4.69
N PRO A 236 -8.76 21.92 3.77
CA PRO A 236 -9.08 23.34 3.86
C PRO A 236 -9.73 23.66 5.22
N MET A 237 -9.24 24.71 5.90
CA MET A 237 -9.84 25.16 7.18
C MET A 237 -11.23 25.76 6.93
N GLU A 238 -11.33 26.55 5.87
CA GLU A 238 -12.59 27.08 5.36
C GLU A 238 -12.91 26.36 4.05
N ALA A 239 -14.03 25.67 4.01
CA ALA A 239 -14.46 24.94 2.82
C ALA A 239 -15.93 25.23 2.57
N GLU A 240 -16.24 25.55 1.32
CA GLU A 240 -17.59 25.78 0.85
C GLU A 240 -18.49 24.55 1.09
N PHE A 241 -17.91 23.36 0.99
CA PHE A 241 -18.63 22.11 1.19
C PHE A 241 -17.96 21.23 2.25
N ALA A 242 -18.75 20.64 3.14
CA ALA A 242 -18.27 19.71 4.16
C ALA A 242 -17.51 18.49 3.58
N SER A 243 -17.75 18.13 2.32
CA SER A 243 -17.03 17.08 1.61
C SER A 243 -15.54 17.40 1.41
N MET A 244 -15.18 18.67 1.31
CA MET A 244 -13.78 19.12 1.17
C MET A 244 -12.98 18.92 2.46
N GLN A 245 -13.65 18.92 3.61
CA GLN A 245 -13.04 18.67 4.92
C GLN A 245 -12.91 17.19 5.28
N ARG A 246 -13.32 16.28 4.39
CA ARG A 246 -13.13 14.85 4.63
C ARG A 246 -11.65 14.52 4.68
N ARG A 247 -11.24 13.85 5.76
CA ARG A 247 -9.85 13.40 5.94
C ARG A 247 -9.51 12.11 5.20
N VAL A 248 -10.51 11.41 4.68
CA VAL A 248 -10.35 10.23 3.84
C VAL A 248 -10.95 10.51 2.47
N GLN A 249 -10.12 10.38 1.44
CA GLN A 249 -10.56 10.38 0.05
C GLN A 249 -10.66 8.92 -0.40
N GLU A 250 -11.88 8.50 -0.68
CA GLU A 250 -12.13 7.20 -1.30
C GLU A 250 -11.91 7.29 -2.81
N PHE A 251 -11.13 6.35 -3.34
CA PHE A 251 -10.94 6.21 -4.77
C PHE A 251 -11.06 4.75 -5.19
N LYS A 252 -12.06 4.44 -6.00
CA LYS A 252 -12.28 3.14 -6.63
C LYS A 252 -11.82 3.21 -8.09
N PRO A 253 -10.64 2.69 -8.41
CA PRO A 253 -10.17 2.69 -9.79
C PRO A 253 -11.04 1.77 -10.64
N PRO A 254 -11.21 2.06 -11.94
CA PRO A 254 -11.80 1.11 -12.87
C PRO A 254 -11.06 -0.23 -12.80
N SER A 255 -11.75 -1.30 -12.42
CA SER A 255 -11.16 -2.61 -12.14
C SER A 255 -11.81 -3.74 -12.94
N GLY A 256 -12.41 -3.43 -14.08
CA GLY A 256 -12.93 -4.40 -15.03
C GLY A 256 -11.80 -5.16 -15.75
N LYS A 257 -12.17 -6.22 -16.46
CA LYS A 257 -11.26 -7.18 -17.14
C LYS A 257 -10.16 -6.51 -17.99
N ILE A 258 -10.48 -5.42 -18.72
CA ILE A 258 -9.51 -4.72 -19.57
C ILE A 258 -8.41 -4.06 -18.70
N LYS A 259 -8.80 -3.32 -17.67
CA LYS A 259 -7.84 -2.62 -16.79
C LYS A 259 -6.99 -3.59 -15.97
N THR A 260 -7.62 -4.63 -15.42
CA THR A 260 -6.90 -5.68 -14.68
C THR A 260 -5.94 -6.42 -15.60
N GLY A 261 -6.38 -6.81 -16.81
CA GLY A 261 -5.51 -7.42 -17.82
C GLY A 261 -4.34 -6.54 -18.23
N LYS A 262 -4.53 -5.21 -18.32
CA LYS A 262 -3.42 -4.27 -18.58
C LYS A 262 -2.38 -4.29 -17.44
N ALA A 263 -2.80 -4.30 -16.17
CA ALA A 263 -1.89 -4.38 -15.04
C ALA A 263 -1.09 -5.69 -15.03
N VAL A 264 -1.75 -6.81 -15.33
CA VAL A 264 -1.07 -8.12 -15.48
C VAL A 264 -0.08 -8.10 -16.64
N SER A 265 -0.43 -7.51 -17.78
CA SER A 265 0.46 -7.37 -18.94
C SER A 265 1.68 -6.51 -18.61
N MET A 266 1.54 -5.44 -17.83
CA MET A 266 2.66 -4.64 -17.35
C MET A 266 3.61 -5.48 -16.48
N MET A 267 3.08 -6.28 -15.55
CA MET A 267 3.87 -7.17 -14.71
C MET A 267 4.61 -8.23 -15.53
N ASN A 268 3.94 -8.86 -16.49
CA ASN A 268 4.54 -9.86 -17.37
C ASN A 268 5.66 -9.26 -18.24
N ARG A 269 5.43 -8.06 -18.82
CA ARG A 269 6.47 -7.32 -19.56
C ARG A 269 7.66 -7.02 -18.67
N PHE A 270 7.44 -6.51 -17.46
CA PHE A 270 8.49 -6.26 -16.48
C PHE A 270 9.36 -7.52 -16.24
N VAL A 271 8.73 -8.67 -16.00
CA VAL A 271 9.41 -9.95 -15.79
C VAL A 271 10.23 -10.36 -17.02
N GLN A 272 9.65 -10.20 -18.24
CA GLN A 272 10.36 -10.55 -19.49
C GLN A 272 11.55 -9.64 -19.77
N GLU A 273 11.44 -8.35 -19.50
CA GLU A 273 12.48 -7.36 -19.79
C GLU A 273 13.63 -7.38 -18.76
N THR A 274 13.36 -7.88 -17.54
CA THR A 274 14.29 -7.77 -16.41
C THR A 274 14.94 -9.08 -15.97
N LEU A 275 14.37 -10.24 -16.32
CA LEU A 275 14.81 -11.54 -15.83
C LEU A 275 15.12 -12.52 -16.98
N ASP A 276 16.24 -13.24 -16.86
CA ASP A 276 16.57 -14.39 -17.69
C ASP A 276 15.67 -15.61 -17.38
N GLN A 277 15.83 -16.70 -18.13
CA GLN A 277 15.04 -17.93 -17.93
C GLN A 277 15.27 -18.58 -16.57
N ALA A 278 16.44 -18.41 -15.97
CA ALA A 278 16.78 -18.93 -14.65
C ALA A 278 16.24 -18.05 -13.48
N GLY A 279 15.60 -16.91 -13.79
CA GLY A 279 15.06 -15.98 -12.79
C GLY A 279 16.09 -14.99 -12.24
N ASN A 280 17.26 -14.87 -12.85
CA ASN A 280 18.24 -13.86 -12.48
C ASN A 280 17.94 -12.54 -13.18
N PHE A 281 18.19 -11.42 -12.52
CA PHE A 281 18.13 -10.12 -13.19
C PHE A 281 19.20 -10.02 -14.27
N PHE A 282 18.82 -9.50 -15.44
CA PHE A 282 19.79 -9.14 -16.45
C PHE A 282 20.75 -8.09 -15.92
N ASP A 283 22.05 -8.32 -16.17
CA ASP A 283 23.09 -7.31 -15.97
C ASP A 283 23.36 -6.62 -17.31
N LYS A 284 22.55 -5.62 -17.64
CA LYS A 284 22.65 -4.83 -18.87
C LYS A 284 22.41 -3.35 -18.56
N ASP A 285 22.83 -2.47 -19.48
CA ASP A 285 22.54 -1.03 -19.33
C ASP A 285 21.07 -0.76 -19.64
N PHE A 286 20.29 -0.56 -18.57
CA PHE A 286 18.90 -0.12 -18.67
C PHE A 286 18.86 1.39 -18.94
N GLN A 287 18.15 1.78 -19.99
CA GLN A 287 18.07 3.17 -20.40
C GLN A 287 17.29 4.00 -19.40
N ALA A 288 17.76 5.22 -19.15
CA ALA A 288 17.01 6.19 -18.37
C ALA A 288 15.84 6.75 -19.19
N THR A 289 14.71 7.00 -18.51
CA THR A 289 13.57 7.72 -19.06
C THR A 289 13.40 9.04 -18.30
N PRO A 290 14.29 10.03 -18.53
CA PRO A 290 14.29 11.25 -17.76
C PRO A 290 13.02 12.08 -18.04
N SER A 291 12.40 12.55 -16.97
CA SER A 291 11.29 13.49 -17.00
C SER A 291 11.29 14.29 -15.71
N GLU A 292 10.64 15.44 -15.67
CA GLU A 292 10.49 16.22 -14.46
C GLU A 292 9.88 15.37 -13.32
N SER A 293 8.89 14.55 -13.63
CA SER A 293 8.23 13.70 -12.63
C SER A 293 9.11 12.53 -12.17
N SER A 294 9.83 11.85 -13.08
CA SER A 294 10.67 10.70 -12.73
C SER A 294 11.97 11.10 -12.03
N CYS A 295 12.51 12.29 -12.35
CA CYS A 295 13.76 12.78 -11.79
C CYS A 295 13.59 13.60 -10.50
N ARG A 296 12.41 14.17 -10.25
CA ARG A 296 12.16 15.10 -9.12
C ARG A 296 12.64 14.59 -7.77
N PHE A 297 12.43 13.31 -7.48
CA PHE A 297 12.81 12.67 -6.21
C PHE A 297 13.82 11.55 -6.39
N CYS A 298 14.44 11.44 -7.58
CA CYS A 298 15.40 10.39 -7.88
C CYS A 298 16.72 10.67 -7.14
N VAL A 299 17.19 9.68 -6.37
CA VAL A 299 18.46 9.78 -5.62
C VAL A 299 19.69 9.79 -6.53
N PHE A 300 19.53 9.39 -7.79
CA PHE A 300 20.60 9.38 -8.81
C PHE A 300 20.58 10.61 -9.71
N ARG A 301 19.67 11.55 -9.49
CA ARG A 301 19.63 12.82 -10.21
C ARG A 301 20.94 13.57 -9.99
N ASN A 302 21.51 14.14 -11.05
CA ASN A 302 22.78 14.88 -11.02
C ASN A 302 24.00 14.05 -10.52
N ASN A 303 23.90 12.72 -10.56
CA ASN A 303 25.00 11.83 -10.21
C ASN A 303 25.73 11.38 -11.51
N PRO A 304 27.08 11.22 -11.51
CA PRO A 304 27.81 10.69 -12.67
C PRO A 304 27.25 9.38 -13.23
N ILE A 305 26.59 8.55 -12.40
CA ILE A 305 25.93 7.31 -12.82
C ILE A 305 24.68 7.57 -13.68
N CYS A 306 24.05 8.73 -13.55
CA CYS A 306 22.90 9.15 -14.36
C CYS A 306 23.01 10.62 -14.77
N PRO A 307 23.87 10.96 -15.73
CA PRO A 307 24.09 12.33 -16.18
C PRO A 307 22.89 12.91 -16.94
N GLN A 308 21.89 12.07 -17.32
CA GLN A 308 20.70 12.45 -18.07
C GLN A 308 19.56 12.96 -17.16
N GLY A 309 19.75 13.00 -15.83
CA GLY A 309 18.72 13.46 -14.89
C GLY A 309 18.37 14.95 -15.13
N VAL A 310 17.08 15.24 -15.37
CA VAL A 310 16.51 16.60 -15.58
C VAL A 310 15.88 17.13 -14.30
#